data_138dc192e997d1852dca5a8f2992bc62
#
_entry.id   138dc192e997d1852dca5a8f2992bc62
#
_cell.length_a   1.000
_cell.length_b   1.000
_cell.length_c   1.000
_cell.angle_alpha   90.00
_cell.angle_beta   90.00
_cell.angle_gamma   90.00
#
_symmetry.space_group_name_H-M   'P 1'
#
loop_
_entity.id
_entity.type
_entity.pdbx_description
1 polymer ?
#
loop_
_entity_poly.entity_id
_entity_poly.type
_entity_poly.pdbx_seq_one_letter_code
_entity_poly.pdbx_strand_id
1 'polypeptide(L)'
;MQPLIYQDDLGRFSSNRLDAQAGNDKIEACMESKVLDLHPDKSCFIVIGNKKVTNDLRNELKLFPLKLYGNKMNEKESERYLGDIIHGGGVSESAAKTVNLRYGKLIHGIKEIKAIIEDCRSNSLGGLKVGLDIWETAYVPSLLNNCSTWMEIEESTINKLEEMQNAFYRSMLNVPYTTPKPALIWEVAGMKMKYRIMMSKLLFMHHILNLEITSLAKQVQITQQKHDLPGLTKEVENMILLLKLPNCFDEKISKSKWKNLVKRAISKANEEEIGASIEPYKKMDSSSIEAEKFECKDYLSTLTLSKARTLFKHKYQMTEKVKMNFKNDQAFSNSLWQCKECLNQDTESHLLWCPGYLNLREDLDLNNNEDLCSYLQAIFTLRCKDDK
;
A
#
# COMPACT_ATOMS: atom_id res chain seq x y z
N MET A 1 -3.76 -33.70 13.00
CA MET A 1 -3.86 -32.23 13.20
C MET A 1 -5.33 -31.87 13.23
N GLN A 2 -5.75 -30.96 14.09
CA GLN A 2 -7.15 -30.52 14.13
C GLN A 2 -7.51 -29.68 12.90
N PRO A 3 -8.73 -29.80 12.34
CA PRO A 3 -9.16 -28.95 11.25
C PRO A 3 -9.35 -27.50 11.71
N LEU A 4 -9.09 -26.56 10.80
CA LEU A 4 -9.40 -25.15 10.97
C LEU A 4 -10.78 -24.88 10.39
N ILE A 5 -11.72 -24.46 11.22
CA ILE A 5 -13.11 -24.24 10.84
C ILE A 5 -13.43 -22.75 11.01
N TYR A 6 -13.95 -22.13 9.96
CA TYR A 6 -14.46 -20.77 9.99
C TYR A 6 -15.77 -20.71 9.18
N GLN A 7 -16.88 -20.59 9.87
CA GLN A 7 -18.23 -20.67 9.29
C GLN A 7 -18.42 -21.97 8.48
N ASP A 8 -18.54 -21.85 7.16
CA ASP A 8 -18.66 -22.93 6.18
C ASP A 8 -17.32 -23.37 5.57
N ASP A 9 -16.25 -22.60 5.81
CA ASP A 9 -14.90 -22.93 5.31
C ASP A 9 -14.18 -23.87 6.28
N LEU A 10 -13.71 -25.00 5.75
CA LEU A 10 -12.93 -26.00 6.49
C LEU A 10 -11.57 -26.21 5.82
N GLY A 11 -10.50 -25.94 6.56
CA GLY A 11 -9.12 -26.14 6.13
C GLY A 11 -8.41 -27.19 6.98
N ARG A 12 -7.57 -28.01 6.34
CA ARG A 12 -6.74 -28.99 7.05
C ARG A 12 -5.35 -29.09 6.44
N PHE A 13 -4.35 -29.18 7.30
CA PHE A 13 -2.98 -29.46 6.90
C PHE A 13 -2.63 -30.91 7.21
N SER A 14 -1.90 -31.57 6.31
CA SER A 14 -1.44 -32.93 6.47
C SER A 14 -0.01 -33.04 5.96
N SER A 15 0.80 -33.87 6.60
CA SER A 15 2.22 -34.04 6.25
C SER A 15 2.46 -35.06 5.14
N ASN A 16 1.48 -35.93 4.86
CA ASN A 16 1.54 -36.96 3.85
C ASN A 16 0.13 -37.37 3.39
N ARG A 17 0.07 -38.16 2.31
CA ARG A 17 -1.20 -38.61 1.69
C ARG A 17 -2.07 -39.45 2.65
N LEU A 18 -1.48 -40.37 3.39
CA LEU A 18 -2.24 -41.23 4.29
C LEU A 18 -2.92 -40.46 5.42
N ASP A 19 -2.19 -39.51 6.03
CA ASP A 19 -2.75 -38.60 7.02
C ASP A 19 -3.84 -37.71 6.42
N ALA A 20 -3.67 -37.27 5.19
CA ALA A 20 -4.66 -36.47 4.47
C ALA A 20 -5.96 -37.29 4.25
N GLN A 21 -5.87 -38.52 3.76
CA GLN A 21 -7.05 -39.38 3.55
C GLN A 21 -7.73 -39.72 4.86
N ALA A 22 -6.98 -40.21 5.86
CA ALA A 22 -7.53 -40.50 7.16
C ALA A 22 -8.25 -39.31 7.82
N GLY A 23 -7.82 -38.10 7.48
CA GLY A 23 -8.49 -36.91 7.93
C GLY A 23 -9.80 -36.63 7.19
N ASN A 24 -9.83 -36.84 5.89
CA ASN A 24 -11.06 -36.74 5.11
C ASN A 24 -12.10 -37.72 5.64
N ASP A 25 -11.72 -38.98 5.84
CA ASP A 25 -12.61 -40.01 6.36
C ASP A 25 -13.22 -39.63 7.74
N LYS A 26 -12.41 -39.00 8.61
CA LYS A 26 -12.91 -38.49 9.91
C LYS A 26 -13.85 -37.29 9.75
N ILE A 27 -13.58 -36.41 8.80
CA ILE A 27 -14.44 -35.27 8.54
C ILE A 27 -15.76 -35.74 7.97
N GLU A 28 -15.78 -36.70 7.01
CA GLU A 28 -16.97 -37.31 6.46
C GLU A 28 -17.84 -37.90 7.59
N ALA A 29 -17.28 -38.79 8.44
CA ALA A 29 -18.00 -39.38 9.57
C ALA A 29 -18.55 -38.32 10.55
N CYS A 30 -17.80 -37.24 10.80
CA CYS A 30 -18.26 -36.15 11.64
C CYS A 30 -19.44 -35.39 11.02
N MET A 31 -19.39 -35.08 9.72
CA MET A 31 -20.46 -34.38 9.02
C MET A 31 -21.71 -35.21 8.89
N GLU A 32 -21.58 -36.51 8.57
CA GLU A 32 -22.70 -37.46 8.55
C GLU A 32 -23.39 -37.52 9.92
N SER A 33 -22.62 -37.58 11.00
CA SER A 33 -23.18 -37.60 12.36
C SER A 33 -23.98 -36.35 12.73
N LYS A 34 -23.75 -35.23 12.02
CA LYS A 34 -24.44 -33.95 12.20
C LYS A 34 -25.47 -33.65 11.12
N VAL A 35 -25.70 -34.59 10.21
CA VAL A 35 -26.58 -34.38 9.03
C VAL A 35 -26.16 -33.19 8.20
N LEU A 36 -24.84 -33.05 8.02
CA LEU A 36 -24.23 -31.99 7.17
C LEU A 36 -23.49 -32.66 6.01
N ASP A 37 -23.58 -32.09 4.84
CA ASP A 37 -22.88 -32.55 3.64
C ASP A 37 -21.74 -31.61 3.24
N LEU A 38 -20.60 -32.22 2.91
CA LEU A 38 -19.53 -31.51 2.20
C LEU A 38 -19.78 -31.62 0.70
N HIS A 39 -19.50 -30.51 -0.02
CA HIS A 39 -19.67 -30.48 -1.46
C HIS A 39 -18.35 -30.91 -2.15
N PRO A 40 -18.27 -32.15 -2.73
CA PRO A 40 -17.02 -32.68 -3.27
C PRO A 40 -16.41 -31.79 -4.37
N ASP A 41 -17.26 -31.23 -5.26
CA ASP A 41 -16.81 -30.40 -6.39
C ASP A 41 -16.24 -29.03 -5.95
N LYS A 42 -16.61 -28.56 -4.75
CA LYS A 42 -16.07 -27.33 -4.15
C LYS A 42 -14.86 -27.60 -3.25
N SER A 43 -14.64 -28.87 -2.92
CA SER A 43 -13.51 -29.29 -2.10
C SER A 43 -12.29 -29.57 -2.97
N CYS A 44 -11.13 -29.08 -2.53
CA CYS A 44 -9.86 -29.27 -3.26
C CYS A 44 -8.71 -29.49 -2.27
N PHE A 45 -7.59 -29.90 -2.80
CA PHE A 45 -6.34 -29.92 -2.05
C PHE A 45 -5.23 -29.18 -2.81
N ILE A 46 -4.25 -28.69 -2.05
CA ILE A 46 -3.07 -28.00 -2.57
C ILE A 46 -1.84 -28.70 -2.01
N VAL A 47 -0.89 -29.05 -2.88
CA VAL A 47 0.40 -29.61 -2.47
C VAL A 47 1.38 -28.46 -2.30
N ILE A 48 1.90 -28.29 -1.06
CA ILE A 48 2.82 -27.20 -0.70
C ILE A 48 4.17 -27.81 -0.33
N GLY A 49 5.25 -27.26 -0.87
CA GLY A 49 6.61 -27.70 -0.54
C GLY A 49 7.63 -27.40 -1.64
N ASN A 50 8.87 -27.88 -1.46
CA ASN A 50 9.88 -27.78 -2.49
C ASN A 50 9.56 -28.70 -3.69
N LYS A 51 10.13 -28.38 -4.87
CA LYS A 51 9.82 -29.08 -6.13
C LYS A 51 10.01 -30.61 -6.06
N LYS A 52 11.04 -31.09 -5.35
CA LYS A 52 11.27 -32.54 -5.22
C LYS A 52 10.16 -33.23 -4.44
N VAL A 53 9.90 -32.74 -3.24
CA VAL A 53 8.86 -33.31 -2.35
C VAL A 53 7.47 -33.22 -2.98
N THR A 54 7.15 -32.10 -3.63
CA THR A 54 5.85 -31.93 -4.29
C THR A 54 5.68 -32.86 -5.48
N ASN A 55 6.74 -33.12 -6.26
CA ASN A 55 6.68 -34.04 -7.39
C ASN A 55 6.52 -35.50 -6.94
N ASP A 56 7.25 -35.92 -5.90
CA ASP A 56 7.13 -37.26 -5.33
C ASP A 56 5.71 -37.48 -4.81
N LEU A 57 5.17 -36.54 -4.04
CA LEU A 57 3.80 -36.61 -3.52
C LEU A 57 2.75 -36.60 -4.64
N ARG A 58 2.93 -35.78 -5.70
CA ARG A 58 2.03 -35.76 -6.86
C ARG A 58 2.05 -37.09 -7.61
N ASN A 59 3.17 -37.74 -7.73
CA ASN A 59 3.25 -39.07 -8.34
C ASN A 59 2.51 -40.11 -7.49
N GLU A 60 2.64 -40.06 -6.16
CA GLU A 60 1.86 -40.90 -5.25
C GLU A 60 0.34 -40.64 -5.39
N LEU A 61 -0.07 -39.36 -5.45
CA LEU A 61 -1.48 -38.95 -5.59
C LEU A 61 -2.09 -39.32 -6.94
N LYS A 62 -1.30 -39.48 -7.99
CA LYS A 62 -1.78 -40.05 -9.28
C LYS A 62 -2.17 -41.51 -9.14
N LEU A 63 -1.40 -42.28 -8.39
CA LEU A 63 -1.64 -43.70 -8.16
C LEU A 63 -2.74 -43.91 -7.12
N PHE A 64 -2.74 -43.10 -6.07
CA PHE A 64 -3.63 -43.18 -4.91
C PHE A 64 -4.28 -41.81 -4.64
N PRO A 65 -5.31 -41.43 -5.40
CA PRO A 65 -5.92 -40.11 -5.27
C PRO A 65 -6.61 -39.93 -3.91
N LEU A 66 -6.58 -38.68 -3.38
CA LEU A 66 -7.41 -38.31 -2.24
C LEU A 66 -8.89 -38.37 -2.64
N LYS A 67 -9.72 -38.87 -1.74
CA LYS A 67 -11.16 -39.00 -1.94
C LYS A 67 -11.93 -38.27 -0.85
N LEU A 68 -13.13 -37.82 -1.21
CA LEU A 68 -14.15 -37.29 -0.30
C LEU A 68 -15.49 -37.87 -0.73
N TYR A 69 -16.18 -38.58 0.16
CA TYR A 69 -17.39 -39.38 -0.14
C TYR A 69 -17.18 -40.32 -1.34
N GLY A 70 -16.04 -41.00 -1.40
CA GLY A 70 -15.69 -41.88 -2.50
C GLY A 70 -15.30 -41.18 -3.81
N ASN A 71 -15.57 -39.88 -3.97
CA ASN A 71 -15.24 -39.08 -5.14
C ASN A 71 -13.79 -38.57 -5.08
N LYS A 72 -13.10 -38.59 -6.22
CA LYS A 72 -11.73 -38.08 -6.33
C LYS A 72 -11.73 -36.56 -6.13
N MET A 73 -10.90 -36.09 -5.20
CA MET A 73 -10.69 -34.64 -5.00
C MET A 73 -9.79 -34.06 -6.10
N ASN A 74 -10.01 -32.80 -6.43
CA ASN A 74 -9.21 -32.07 -7.41
C ASN A 74 -8.00 -31.41 -6.74
N GLU A 75 -6.82 -31.58 -7.35
CA GLU A 75 -5.65 -30.77 -7.01
C GLU A 75 -5.81 -29.38 -7.64
N LYS A 76 -5.56 -28.35 -6.87
CA LYS A 76 -5.43 -26.97 -7.36
C LYS A 76 -4.04 -26.45 -7.05
N GLU A 77 -3.53 -25.59 -7.91
CA GLU A 77 -2.28 -24.88 -7.66
C GLU A 77 -2.46 -23.79 -6.60
N SER A 78 -3.63 -23.19 -6.58
CA SER A 78 -4.00 -22.16 -5.60
C SER A 78 -5.49 -22.13 -5.35
N GLU A 79 -5.89 -21.76 -4.13
CA GLU A 79 -7.28 -21.53 -3.76
C GLU A 79 -7.41 -20.34 -2.83
N ARG A 80 -8.58 -19.71 -2.84
CA ARG A 80 -8.89 -18.62 -1.93
C ARG A 80 -9.40 -19.16 -0.61
N TYR A 81 -8.77 -18.73 0.50
CA TYR A 81 -9.19 -19.06 1.86
C TYR A 81 -9.19 -17.80 2.73
N LEU A 82 -10.30 -17.48 3.35
CA LEU A 82 -10.50 -16.30 4.23
C LEU A 82 -10.00 -14.97 3.64
N GLY A 83 -10.16 -14.81 2.33
CA GLY A 83 -9.80 -13.58 1.64
C GLY A 83 -8.36 -13.49 1.11
N ASP A 84 -7.52 -14.47 1.43
CA ASP A 84 -6.18 -14.64 0.89
C ASP A 84 -6.10 -15.80 -0.11
N ILE A 85 -5.07 -15.83 -0.93
CA ILE A 85 -4.75 -16.96 -1.80
C ILE A 85 -3.74 -17.84 -1.08
N ILE A 86 -4.04 -19.13 -0.95
CA ILE A 86 -3.06 -20.16 -0.59
C ILE A 86 -2.53 -20.75 -1.90
N HIS A 87 -1.21 -20.80 -2.05
CA HIS A 87 -0.54 -21.25 -3.27
C HIS A 87 0.47 -22.36 -2.98
N GLY A 88 0.56 -23.35 -3.87
CA GLY A 88 1.48 -24.49 -3.74
C GLY A 88 2.96 -24.13 -3.75
N GLY A 89 3.34 -22.99 -4.33
CA GLY A 89 4.70 -22.44 -4.28
C GLY A 89 5.13 -21.85 -2.94
N GLY A 90 4.21 -21.78 -1.95
CA GLY A 90 4.52 -21.35 -0.60
C GLY A 90 3.98 -19.96 -0.23
N VAL A 91 4.52 -19.43 0.87
CA VAL A 91 3.96 -18.23 1.53
C VAL A 91 4.23 -16.95 0.75
N SER A 92 5.40 -16.82 0.11
CA SER A 92 5.74 -15.66 -0.71
C SER A 92 4.85 -15.54 -1.94
N GLU A 93 4.66 -16.64 -2.69
CA GLU A 93 3.77 -16.67 -3.84
C GLU A 93 2.29 -16.48 -3.44
N SER A 94 1.89 -17.01 -2.29
CA SER A 94 0.56 -16.78 -1.72
C SER A 94 0.30 -15.28 -1.49
N ALA A 95 1.25 -14.57 -0.88
CA ALA A 95 1.17 -13.12 -0.67
C ALA A 95 1.11 -12.36 -2.01
N ALA A 96 1.97 -12.70 -2.97
CA ALA A 96 2.01 -12.07 -4.29
C ALA A 96 0.69 -12.26 -5.06
N LYS A 97 0.12 -13.47 -5.06
CA LYS A 97 -1.17 -13.75 -5.69
C LYS A 97 -2.33 -13.04 -5.00
N THR A 98 -2.30 -12.95 -3.66
CA THR A 98 -3.28 -12.17 -2.88
C THR A 98 -3.24 -10.69 -3.25
N VAL A 99 -2.05 -10.08 -3.34
CA VAL A 99 -1.88 -8.69 -3.77
C VAL A 99 -2.39 -8.51 -5.20
N ASN A 100 -2.09 -9.45 -6.11
CA ASN A 100 -2.59 -9.40 -7.50
C ASN A 100 -4.12 -9.45 -7.58
N LEU A 101 -4.76 -10.31 -6.80
CA LEU A 101 -6.23 -10.40 -6.72
C LEU A 101 -6.85 -9.07 -6.28
N ARG A 102 -6.23 -8.41 -5.28
CA ARG A 102 -6.72 -7.13 -4.72
C ARG A 102 -6.46 -5.94 -5.64
N TYR A 103 -5.44 -6.03 -6.49
CA TYR A 103 -5.06 -4.97 -7.43
C TYR A 103 -6.19 -4.57 -8.37
N GLY A 104 -6.88 -5.53 -8.98
CA GLY A 104 -7.98 -5.23 -9.91
C GLY A 104 -9.12 -4.46 -9.25
N LYS A 105 -9.48 -4.84 -8.01
CA LYS A 105 -10.50 -4.15 -7.21
C LYS A 105 -10.08 -2.72 -6.85
N LEU A 106 -8.79 -2.54 -6.55
CA LEU A 106 -8.25 -1.24 -6.18
C LEU A 106 -8.29 -0.24 -7.32
N ILE A 107 -7.95 -0.65 -8.55
CA ILE A 107 -8.01 0.24 -9.73
C ILE A 107 -9.43 0.77 -9.93
N HIS A 108 -10.43 -0.08 -9.75
CA HIS A 108 -11.83 0.35 -9.81
C HIS A 108 -12.13 1.36 -8.69
N GLY A 109 -11.74 1.05 -7.46
CA GLY A 109 -11.95 1.91 -6.31
C GLY A 109 -11.27 3.29 -6.42
N ILE A 110 -10.07 3.37 -7.02
CA ILE A 110 -9.42 4.67 -7.28
C ILE A 110 -10.29 5.54 -8.20
N LYS A 111 -10.91 4.95 -9.23
CA LYS A 111 -11.82 5.67 -10.12
C LYS A 111 -13.08 6.14 -9.39
N GLU A 112 -13.63 5.29 -8.52
CA GLU A 112 -14.82 5.63 -7.70
C GLU A 112 -14.50 6.79 -6.74
N ILE A 113 -13.40 6.73 -6.00
CA ILE A 113 -12.99 7.83 -5.11
C ILE A 113 -12.82 9.12 -5.91
N LYS A 114 -12.15 9.04 -7.06
CA LYS A 114 -11.96 10.20 -7.93
C LYS A 114 -13.30 10.79 -8.37
N ALA A 115 -14.25 9.97 -8.79
CA ALA A 115 -15.59 10.43 -9.16
C ALA A 115 -16.31 11.09 -7.99
N ILE A 116 -16.26 10.50 -6.78
CA ILE A 116 -16.85 11.06 -5.57
C ILE A 116 -16.30 12.46 -5.27
N ILE A 117 -14.97 12.64 -5.28
CA ILE A 117 -14.37 13.94 -4.95
C ILE A 117 -14.60 14.99 -6.05
N GLU A 118 -14.76 14.57 -7.31
CA GLU A 118 -15.06 15.46 -8.43
C GLU A 118 -16.55 15.85 -8.49
N ASP A 119 -17.45 14.94 -8.09
CA ASP A 119 -18.90 15.16 -8.02
C ASP A 119 -19.28 15.98 -6.76
N CYS A 120 -18.55 15.84 -5.65
CA CYS A 120 -18.70 16.66 -4.44
C CYS A 120 -18.38 18.14 -4.71
N ARG A 121 -19.01 18.71 -5.72
CA ARG A 121 -18.95 20.08 -6.25
C ARG A 121 -17.55 20.68 -6.18
N SER A 122 -17.00 21.01 -7.31
CA SER A 122 -15.66 21.62 -7.50
C SER A 122 -15.33 22.79 -6.56
N ASN A 123 -16.32 23.31 -5.86
CA ASN A 123 -16.26 24.46 -4.94
C ASN A 123 -16.29 24.08 -3.45
N SER A 124 -16.42 22.77 -3.07
CA SER A 124 -16.34 22.40 -1.65
C SER A 124 -14.90 22.35 -1.18
N LEU A 125 -14.64 22.91 0.01
CA LEU A 125 -13.33 22.83 0.66
C LEU A 125 -13.04 21.38 1.07
N GLY A 126 -11.77 20.97 1.01
CA GLY A 126 -11.34 19.70 1.56
C GLY A 126 -11.63 18.46 0.73
N GLY A 127 -12.02 18.57 -0.54
CA GLY A 127 -12.32 17.40 -1.38
C GLY A 127 -11.17 16.39 -1.47
N LEU A 128 -9.91 16.86 -1.53
CA LEU A 128 -8.74 15.97 -1.49
C LEU A 128 -8.62 15.23 -0.17
N LYS A 129 -8.85 15.90 0.95
CA LYS A 129 -8.79 15.29 2.28
C LYS A 129 -9.82 14.17 2.43
N VAL A 130 -11.04 14.36 1.92
CA VAL A 130 -12.06 13.30 1.87
C VAL A 130 -11.58 12.08 1.11
N GLY A 131 -10.98 12.27 -0.07
CA GLY A 131 -10.41 11.17 -0.85
C GLY A 131 -9.30 10.42 -0.10
N LEU A 132 -8.41 11.16 0.58
CA LEU A 132 -7.35 10.58 1.42
C LEU A 132 -7.94 9.80 2.61
N ASP A 133 -8.98 10.30 3.25
CA ASP A 133 -9.61 9.63 4.38
C ASP A 133 -10.32 8.33 3.95
N ILE A 134 -11.00 8.33 2.80
CA ILE A 134 -11.58 7.11 2.21
C ILE A 134 -10.48 6.09 1.90
N TRP A 135 -9.36 6.54 1.33
CA TRP A 135 -8.21 5.67 1.08
C TRP A 135 -7.69 5.01 2.36
N GLU A 136 -7.44 5.79 3.39
CA GLU A 136 -6.89 5.32 4.66
C GLU A 136 -7.85 4.43 5.46
N THR A 137 -9.14 4.71 5.41
CA THR A 137 -10.14 4.02 6.24
C THR A 137 -10.77 2.81 5.57
N ALA A 138 -10.87 2.78 4.25
CA ALA A 138 -11.53 1.71 3.51
C ALA A 138 -10.56 0.89 2.66
N TYR A 139 -9.76 1.54 1.81
CA TYR A 139 -8.97 0.83 0.80
C TYR A 139 -7.69 0.23 1.36
N VAL A 140 -6.93 0.97 2.17
CA VAL A 140 -5.69 0.46 2.79
C VAL A 140 -5.98 -0.76 3.69
N PRO A 141 -6.98 -0.75 4.59
CA PRO A 141 -7.33 -1.93 5.37
C PRO A 141 -7.77 -3.12 4.50
N SER A 142 -8.55 -2.87 3.46
CA SER A 142 -8.96 -3.93 2.52
C SER A 142 -7.77 -4.52 1.75
N LEU A 143 -6.83 -3.67 1.32
CA LEU A 143 -5.63 -4.07 0.58
C LEU A 143 -4.67 -4.88 1.45
N LEU A 144 -4.48 -4.48 2.71
CA LEU A 144 -3.57 -5.07 3.67
C LEU A 144 -4.25 -6.03 4.66
N ASN A 145 -5.49 -6.46 4.39
CA ASN A 145 -6.13 -7.47 5.24
C ASN A 145 -5.22 -8.70 5.36
N ASN A 146 -5.08 -9.25 6.57
CA ASN A 146 -4.21 -10.38 6.88
C ASN A 146 -2.72 -10.21 6.54
N CYS A 147 -2.23 -9.02 6.18
CA CYS A 147 -0.82 -8.80 5.82
C CYS A 147 0.17 -9.16 6.96
N SER A 148 -0.32 -9.26 8.19
CA SER A 148 0.46 -9.73 9.34
C SER A 148 0.91 -11.19 9.21
N THR A 149 0.22 -11.99 8.40
CA THR A 149 0.55 -13.41 8.14
C THR A 149 1.36 -13.63 6.87
N TRP A 150 1.59 -12.59 6.06
CA TRP A 150 2.40 -12.69 4.84
C TRP A 150 3.87 -12.79 5.20
N MET A 151 4.45 -13.96 5.08
CA MET A 151 5.86 -14.20 5.36
C MET A 151 6.69 -14.20 4.07
N GLU A 152 7.97 -13.87 4.18
CA GLU A 152 8.93 -13.90 3.07
C GLU A 152 8.45 -13.11 1.84
N ILE A 153 7.84 -11.94 2.08
CA ILE A 153 7.32 -11.10 1.00
C ILE A 153 8.47 -10.60 0.15
N GLU A 154 8.43 -10.90 -1.14
CA GLU A 154 9.40 -10.38 -2.10
C GLU A 154 9.29 -8.86 -2.24
N GLU A 155 10.42 -8.21 -2.47
CA GLU A 155 10.49 -6.77 -2.70
C GLU A 155 9.63 -6.34 -3.91
N SER A 156 9.54 -7.18 -4.92
CA SER A 156 8.66 -7.01 -6.09
C SER A 156 7.19 -6.82 -5.70
N THR A 157 6.70 -7.59 -4.72
CA THR A 157 5.34 -7.51 -4.19
C THR A 157 5.14 -6.24 -3.36
N ILE A 158 6.13 -5.87 -2.54
CA ILE A 158 6.12 -4.60 -1.79
C ILE A 158 6.08 -3.42 -2.76
N ASN A 159 6.96 -3.42 -3.77
CA ASN A 159 7.02 -2.37 -4.78
C ASN A 159 5.69 -2.23 -5.54
N LYS A 160 4.99 -3.32 -5.80
CA LYS A 160 3.65 -3.28 -6.41
C LYS A 160 2.63 -2.59 -5.50
N LEU A 161 2.64 -2.85 -4.19
CA LEU A 161 1.78 -2.16 -3.23
C LEU A 161 2.10 -0.65 -3.15
N GLU A 162 3.40 -0.29 -3.16
CA GLU A 162 3.84 1.10 -3.19
C GLU A 162 3.41 1.81 -4.49
N GLU A 163 3.49 1.14 -5.65
CA GLU A 163 2.98 1.70 -6.91
C GLU A 163 1.46 1.91 -6.89
N MET A 164 0.70 1.03 -6.27
CA MET A 164 -0.74 1.21 -6.08
C MET A 164 -1.04 2.48 -5.29
N GLN A 165 -0.33 2.69 -4.18
CA GLN A 165 -0.46 3.88 -3.34
C GLN A 165 -0.10 5.16 -4.14
N ASN A 166 1.01 5.12 -4.87
CA ASN A 166 1.43 6.25 -5.70
C ASN A 166 0.45 6.53 -6.84
N ALA A 167 -0.12 5.49 -7.45
CA ALA A 167 -1.16 5.66 -8.48
C ALA A 167 -2.42 6.34 -7.92
N PHE A 168 -2.81 5.96 -6.68
CA PHE A 168 -3.90 6.65 -5.99
C PHE A 168 -3.58 8.14 -5.77
N TYR A 169 -2.43 8.47 -5.19
CA TYR A 169 -2.05 9.88 -4.94
C TYR A 169 -1.96 10.69 -6.24
N ARG A 170 -1.37 10.12 -7.31
CA ARG A 170 -1.35 10.77 -8.63
C ARG A 170 -2.74 11.05 -9.17
N SER A 171 -3.65 10.09 -9.03
CA SER A 171 -5.04 10.24 -9.47
C SER A 171 -5.74 11.36 -8.71
N MET A 172 -5.58 11.43 -7.39
CA MET A 172 -6.18 12.45 -6.54
C MET A 172 -5.64 13.85 -6.84
N LEU A 173 -4.32 13.97 -6.97
CA LEU A 173 -3.63 15.23 -7.27
C LEU A 173 -3.71 15.62 -8.76
N ASN A 174 -4.22 14.74 -9.60
CA ASN A 174 -4.32 14.92 -11.07
C ASN A 174 -2.97 15.30 -11.69
N VAL A 175 -1.94 14.49 -11.41
CA VAL A 175 -0.57 14.69 -11.88
C VAL A 175 -0.08 13.52 -12.73
N PRO A 176 0.90 13.72 -13.63
CA PRO A 176 1.40 12.69 -14.51
C PRO A 176 2.15 11.59 -13.76
N TYR A 177 2.34 10.45 -14.45
CA TYR A 177 3.10 9.30 -13.93
C TYR A 177 4.56 9.66 -13.58
N THR A 178 5.13 10.62 -14.28
CA THR A 178 6.51 11.11 -14.08
C THR A 178 6.69 11.88 -12.77
N THR A 179 5.60 12.21 -12.05
CA THR A 179 5.68 12.90 -10.76
C THR A 179 6.52 12.11 -9.76
N PRO A 180 7.51 12.74 -9.10
CA PRO A 180 8.35 12.07 -8.11
C PRO A 180 7.54 11.47 -6.97
N LYS A 181 7.74 10.18 -6.71
CA LYS A 181 7.04 9.47 -5.62
C LYS A 181 7.24 10.12 -4.25
N PRO A 182 8.47 10.56 -3.87
CA PRO A 182 8.67 11.23 -2.59
C PRO A 182 7.81 12.47 -2.40
N ALA A 183 7.61 13.27 -3.46
CA ALA A 183 6.77 14.47 -3.41
C ALA A 183 5.31 14.14 -3.08
N LEU A 184 4.76 13.08 -3.72
CA LEU A 184 3.40 12.62 -3.46
C LEU A 184 3.21 12.23 -2.00
N ILE A 185 4.14 11.42 -1.47
CA ILE A 185 4.05 10.87 -0.10
C ILE A 185 4.30 11.98 0.94
N TRP A 186 5.24 12.90 0.64
CA TRP A 186 5.56 14.01 1.54
C TRP A 186 4.36 14.93 1.76
N GLU A 187 3.66 15.34 0.69
CA GLU A 187 2.53 16.26 0.78
C GLU A 187 1.36 15.72 1.62
N VAL A 188 1.08 14.43 1.49
CA VAL A 188 -0.03 13.79 2.22
C VAL A 188 0.40 13.19 3.56
N ALA A 189 1.68 13.29 3.93
CA ALA A 189 2.31 12.59 5.05
C ALA A 189 2.00 11.07 5.04
N GLY A 190 2.07 10.48 3.86
CA GLY A 190 1.67 9.08 3.66
C GLY A 190 2.62 8.10 4.32
N MET A 191 2.08 7.03 4.91
CA MET A 191 2.89 5.92 5.36
C MET A 191 3.08 4.92 4.22
N LYS A 192 4.34 4.57 3.91
CA LYS A 192 4.65 3.55 2.90
C LYS A 192 4.05 2.19 3.27
N MET A 193 3.67 1.41 2.27
CA MET A 193 3.04 0.10 2.47
C MET A 193 3.92 -0.87 3.23
N LYS A 194 5.25 -0.87 2.99
CA LYS A 194 6.19 -1.70 3.76
C LYS A 194 6.12 -1.44 5.26
N TYR A 195 6.02 -0.18 5.69
CA TYR A 195 5.92 0.18 7.11
C TYR A 195 4.57 -0.20 7.73
N ARG A 196 3.49 -0.18 6.94
CA ARG A 196 2.18 -0.67 7.38
C ARG A 196 2.19 -2.17 7.62
N ILE A 197 2.83 -2.93 6.73
CA ILE A 197 3.01 -4.38 6.89
C ILE A 197 3.88 -4.68 8.13
N MET A 198 5.02 -3.99 8.28
CA MET A 198 5.88 -4.14 9.46
C MET A 198 5.10 -3.86 10.75
N MET A 199 4.35 -2.76 10.81
CA MET A 199 3.52 -2.43 11.97
C MET A 199 2.50 -3.53 12.27
N SER A 200 1.84 -4.05 11.24
CA SER A 200 0.85 -5.13 11.39
C SER A 200 1.48 -6.41 11.96
N LYS A 201 2.66 -6.81 11.45
CA LYS A 201 3.40 -8.00 11.93
C LYS A 201 3.88 -7.83 13.38
N LEU A 202 4.42 -6.68 13.74
CA LEU A 202 4.88 -6.38 15.09
C LEU A 202 3.72 -6.43 16.11
N LEU A 203 2.56 -5.87 15.75
CA LEU A 203 1.37 -5.90 16.60
C LEU A 203 0.78 -7.31 16.71
N PHE A 204 0.78 -8.06 15.60
CA PHE A 204 0.28 -9.42 15.57
C PHE A 204 1.17 -10.38 16.38
N MET A 205 2.50 -10.25 16.28
CA MET A 205 3.40 -11.05 17.11
C MET A 205 3.17 -10.80 18.60
N HIS A 206 3.03 -9.55 19.02
CA HIS A 206 2.71 -9.25 20.41
C HIS A 206 1.38 -9.89 20.85
N HIS A 207 0.38 -9.95 19.96
CA HIS A 207 -0.86 -10.70 20.24
C HIS A 207 -0.57 -12.18 20.44
N ILE A 208 0.18 -12.83 19.54
CA ILE A 208 0.55 -14.25 19.65
C ILE A 208 1.30 -14.55 20.96
N LEU A 209 2.22 -13.67 21.36
CA LEU A 209 2.98 -13.83 22.61
C LEU A 209 2.08 -13.87 23.85
N ASN A 210 0.93 -13.21 23.81
CA ASN A 210 -0.03 -13.14 24.91
C ASN A 210 -1.17 -14.19 24.79
N LEU A 211 -1.15 -15.06 23.78
CA LEU A 211 -2.08 -16.19 23.69
C LEU A 211 -1.72 -17.29 24.69
N GLU A 212 -2.71 -18.11 25.03
CA GLU A 212 -2.50 -19.33 25.81
C GLU A 212 -1.57 -20.30 25.08
N ILE A 213 -0.79 -21.07 25.83
CA ILE A 213 0.17 -22.04 25.30
C ILE A 213 -0.49 -23.13 24.45
N THR A 214 -1.76 -23.41 24.69
CA THR A 214 -2.58 -24.36 23.94
C THR A 214 -2.99 -23.87 22.55
N SER A 215 -2.88 -22.54 22.29
CA SER A 215 -3.17 -21.94 21.00
C SER A 215 -2.19 -22.41 19.94
N LEU A 216 -2.68 -22.86 18.79
CA LEU A 216 -1.85 -23.29 17.66
C LEU A 216 -0.85 -22.20 17.23
N ALA A 217 -1.28 -20.95 17.15
CA ALA A 217 -0.40 -19.84 16.75
C ALA A 217 0.76 -19.66 17.76
N LYS A 218 0.48 -19.81 19.05
CA LYS A 218 1.50 -19.76 20.11
C LYS A 218 2.47 -20.95 20.02
N GLN A 219 1.97 -22.14 19.78
CA GLN A 219 2.80 -23.34 19.60
C GLN A 219 3.72 -23.22 18.39
N VAL A 220 3.23 -22.69 17.26
CA VAL A 220 4.03 -22.42 16.07
C VAL A 220 5.12 -21.41 16.39
N GLN A 221 4.81 -20.31 17.07
CA GLN A 221 5.80 -19.30 17.47
C GLN A 221 6.90 -19.90 18.37
N ILE A 222 6.55 -20.68 19.39
CA ILE A 222 7.51 -21.34 20.26
C ILE A 222 8.41 -22.30 19.47
N THR A 223 7.82 -23.05 18.52
CA THR A 223 8.58 -24.00 17.69
C THR A 223 9.55 -23.25 16.77
N GLN A 224 9.11 -22.16 16.12
CA GLN A 224 9.96 -21.32 15.29
C GLN A 224 11.15 -20.76 16.10
N GLN A 225 10.90 -20.23 17.28
CA GLN A 225 11.93 -19.67 18.16
C GLN A 225 12.91 -20.73 18.64
N LYS A 226 12.39 -21.90 19.12
CA LYS A 226 13.21 -22.98 19.67
C LYS A 226 14.19 -23.58 18.64
N HIS A 227 13.77 -23.66 17.37
CA HIS A 227 14.53 -24.31 16.31
C HIS A 227 15.12 -23.33 15.29
N ASP A 228 15.09 -22.02 15.58
CA ASP A 228 15.52 -20.92 14.69
C ASP A 228 14.99 -21.09 13.25
N LEU A 229 13.70 -21.42 13.15
CA LEU A 229 13.07 -21.65 11.84
C LEU A 229 12.72 -20.33 11.17
N PRO A 230 12.81 -20.26 9.82
CA PRO A 230 12.32 -19.11 9.08
C PRO A 230 10.81 -18.92 9.31
N GLY A 231 10.34 -17.68 9.22
CA GLY A 231 8.93 -17.34 9.36
C GLY A 231 8.72 -16.06 10.16
N LEU A 232 7.48 -15.87 10.64
CA LEU A 232 7.06 -14.63 11.30
C LEU A 232 7.93 -14.24 12.51
N THR A 233 8.32 -15.23 13.33
CA THR A 233 9.16 -14.98 14.52
C THR A 233 10.48 -14.33 14.14
N LYS A 234 11.19 -14.91 13.18
CA LYS A 234 12.49 -14.39 12.71
C LYS A 234 12.37 -13.03 12.03
N GLU A 235 11.33 -12.85 11.21
CA GLU A 235 11.07 -11.55 10.58
C GLU A 235 10.83 -10.45 11.63
N VAL A 236 10.05 -10.75 12.68
CA VAL A 236 9.77 -9.78 13.74
C VAL A 236 11.00 -9.49 14.59
N GLU A 237 11.84 -10.47 14.91
CA GLU A 237 13.14 -10.26 15.56
C GLU A 237 14.00 -9.26 14.76
N ASN A 238 14.10 -9.46 13.45
CA ASN A 238 14.84 -8.56 12.57
C ASN A 238 14.23 -7.14 12.54
N MET A 239 12.89 -7.02 12.55
CA MET A 239 12.21 -5.72 12.62
C MET A 239 12.45 -5.00 13.94
N ILE A 240 12.47 -5.72 15.07
CA ILE A 240 12.78 -5.18 16.40
C ILE A 240 14.20 -4.59 16.42
N LEU A 241 15.17 -5.33 15.87
CA LEU A 241 16.55 -4.86 15.77
C LEU A 241 16.67 -3.63 14.86
N LEU A 242 16.05 -3.66 13.68
CA LEU A 242 16.07 -2.57 12.71
C LEU A 242 15.47 -1.27 13.30
N LEU A 243 14.36 -1.39 14.00
CA LEU A 243 13.61 -0.26 14.56
C LEU A 243 14.08 0.13 15.97
N LYS A 244 15.10 -0.57 16.52
CA LYS A 244 15.62 -0.37 17.88
C LYS A 244 14.51 -0.42 18.94
N LEU A 245 13.56 -1.34 18.77
CA LEU A 245 12.48 -1.56 19.73
C LEU A 245 12.97 -2.43 20.90
N PRO A 246 12.36 -2.34 22.09
CA PRO A 246 12.60 -3.29 23.16
C PRO A 246 12.16 -4.70 22.71
N ASN A 247 12.86 -5.74 23.20
CA ASN A 247 12.56 -7.11 22.82
C ASN A 247 11.25 -7.59 23.47
N CYS A 248 10.18 -7.69 22.70
CA CYS A 248 8.89 -8.13 23.21
C CYS A 248 8.81 -9.64 23.52
N PHE A 249 9.85 -10.41 23.17
CA PHE A 249 9.91 -11.84 23.50
C PHE A 249 10.38 -12.05 24.96
N ASP A 250 11.20 -11.15 25.48
CA ASP A 250 11.81 -11.25 26.81
C ASP A 250 11.10 -10.37 27.84
N GLU A 251 10.48 -9.28 27.41
CA GLU A 251 9.84 -8.31 28.29
C GLU A 251 8.32 -8.38 28.24
N LYS A 252 7.68 -8.41 29.42
CA LYS A 252 6.21 -8.25 29.50
C LYS A 252 5.84 -6.78 29.30
N ILE A 253 5.51 -6.44 28.06
CA ILE A 253 5.06 -5.09 27.68
C ILE A 253 3.54 -5.11 27.51
N SER A 254 2.83 -4.15 28.11
CA SER A 254 1.38 -4.04 27.91
C SER A 254 1.03 -3.71 26.46
N LYS A 255 -0.13 -4.19 25.99
CA LYS A 255 -0.60 -3.98 24.60
C LYS A 255 -0.62 -2.50 24.19
N SER A 256 -1.06 -1.61 25.06
CA SER A 256 -1.10 -0.17 24.77
C SER A 256 0.30 0.44 24.67
N LYS A 257 1.20 0.08 25.59
CA LYS A 257 2.60 0.53 25.58
C LYS A 257 3.31 0.02 24.31
N TRP A 258 3.17 -1.26 23.97
CA TRP A 258 3.73 -1.84 22.75
C TRP A 258 3.22 -1.14 21.50
N LYS A 259 1.90 -0.98 21.36
CA LYS A 259 1.29 -0.28 20.23
C LYS A 259 1.86 1.13 20.03
N ASN A 260 2.06 1.87 21.13
CA ASN A 260 2.61 3.24 21.08
C ASN A 260 4.09 3.25 20.68
N LEU A 261 4.89 2.31 21.21
CA LEU A 261 6.30 2.16 20.83
C LEU A 261 6.45 1.83 19.35
N VAL A 262 5.72 0.83 18.87
CA VAL A 262 5.72 0.43 17.46
C VAL A 262 5.30 1.58 16.56
N LYS A 263 4.19 2.27 16.87
CA LYS A 263 3.73 3.41 16.06
C LYS A 263 4.79 4.50 15.97
N ARG A 264 5.42 4.89 17.09
CA ARG A 264 6.46 5.92 17.09
C ARG A 264 7.68 5.51 16.28
N ALA A 265 8.18 4.29 16.46
CA ALA A 265 9.33 3.78 15.73
C ALA A 265 9.08 3.70 14.22
N ILE A 266 7.93 3.17 13.83
CA ILE A 266 7.51 3.07 12.42
C ILE A 266 7.31 4.46 11.80
N SER A 267 6.61 5.38 12.48
CA SER A 267 6.42 6.75 11.96
C SER A 267 7.75 7.45 11.76
N LYS A 268 8.67 7.34 12.72
CA LYS A 268 10.01 7.92 12.61
C LYS A 268 10.81 7.34 11.45
N ALA A 269 10.84 6.02 11.30
CA ALA A 269 11.55 5.36 10.20
C ALA A 269 10.96 5.73 8.82
N ASN A 270 9.63 5.84 8.72
CA ASN A 270 8.95 6.30 7.50
C ASN A 270 9.32 7.76 7.17
N GLU A 271 9.27 8.65 8.16
CA GLU A 271 9.62 10.07 8.00
C GLU A 271 11.08 10.26 7.58
N GLU A 272 12.03 9.56 8.23
CA GLU A 272 13.46 9.60 7.91
C GLU A 272 13.72 9.16 6.46
N GLU A 273 13.10 8.05 6.02
CA GLU A 273 13.26 7.53 4.66
C GLU A 273 12.68 8.49 3.61
N ILE A 274 11.48 9.01 3.85
CA ILE A 274 10.83 9.94 2.92
C ILE A 274 11.58 11.26 2.92
N GLY A 275 12.00 11.78 4.09
CA GLY A 275 12.82 12.97 4.23
C GLY A 275 14.11 12.90 3.43
N ALA A 276 14.84 11.77 3.52
CA ALA A 276 16.03 11.55 2.70
C ALA A 276 15.71 11.48 1.20
N SER A 277 14.56 10.89 0.83
CA SER A 277 14.16 10.74 -0.58
C SER A 277 13.64 12.02 -1.21
N ILE A 278 13.06 12.95 -0.43
CA ILE A 278 12.56 14.24 -0.93
C ILE A 278 13.67 15.29 -1.08
N GLU A 279 14.78 15.13 -0.38
CA GLU A 279 15.86 16.12 -0.31
C GLU A 279 16.35 16.63 -1.69
N PRO A 280 16.52 15.79 -2.72
CA PRO A 280 16.90 16.27 -4.06
C PRO A 280 15.86 17.20 -4.70
N TYR A 281 14.58 17.07 -4.31
CA TYR A 281 13.47 17.84 -4.86
C TYR A 281 13.21 19.14 -4.09
N LYS A 282 13.67 19.26 -2.85
CA LYS A 282 13.61 20.52 -2.07
C LYS A 282 14.46 21.64 -2.66
N LYS A 283 15.56 21.30 -3.32
CA LYS A 283 16.45 22.27 -3.96
C LYS A 283 15.87 22.98 -5.16
N MET A 284 14.72 22.54 -5.67
CA MET A 284 14.04 23.19 -6.80
C MET A 284 13.25 24.42 -6.39
N ASP A 285 12.89 24.55 -5.11
CA ASP A 285 12.18 25.73 -4.60
C ASP A 285 12.95 26.30 -3.39
N SER A 286 13.54 27.47 -3.58
CA SER A 286 14.61 28.00 -2.74
C SER A 286 14.18 28.62 -1.41
N SER A 287 12.91 28.61 -1.01
CA SER A 287 12.49 29.42 0.13
C SER A 287 11.61 28.79 1.21
N SER A 288 10.92 27.68 0.98
CA SER A 288 9.91 27.24 1.96
C SER A 288 9.96 25.77 2.42
N ILE A 289 10.63 24.88 1.70
CA ILE A 289 10.56 23.43 1.98
C ILE A 289 11.49 23.00 3.13
N GLU A 290 12.56 23.74 3.43
CA GLU A 290 13.55 23.36 4.45
C GLU A 290 12.99 23.29 5.88
N ALA A 291 11.93 24.03 6.18
CA ALA A 291 11.33 24.10 7.51
C ALA A 291 10.04 23.27 7.65
N GLU A 292 9.56 22.65 6.56
CA GLU A 292 8.29 21.91 6.60
C GLU A 292 8.38 20.58 7.34
N LYS A 293 7.49 20.39 8.32
CA LYS A 293 7.31 19.12 9.01
C LYS A 293 6.68 18.08 8.08
N PHE A 294 6.96 16.80 8.37
CA PHE A 294 6.29 15.67 7.74
C PHE A 294 4.87 15.50 8.31
N GLU A 295 3.96 16.30 7.81
CA GLU A 295 2.54 16.28 8.16
C GLU A 295 1.70 16.59 6.92
N CYS A 296 0.45 16.11 6.90
CA CYS A 296 -0.47 16.39 5.79
C CYS A 296 -0.65 17.89 5.65
N LYS A 297 -0.39 18.42 4.46
CA LYS A 297 -0.38 19.86 4.23
C LYS A 297 -1.78 20.45 4.33
N ASP A 298 -1.91 21.56 5.03
CA ASP A 298 -3.18 22.20 5.33
C ASP A 298 -3.99 22.54 4.08
N TYR A 299 -3.32 22.97 3.01
CA TYR A 299 -3.99 23.33 1.76
C TYR A 299 -4.79 22.18 1.13
N LEU A 300 -4.45 20.91 1.44
CA LEU A 300 -5.20 19.72 0.98
C LEU A 300 -6.58 19.61 1.64
N SER A 301 -6.75 20.24 2.80
CA SER A 301 -8.01 20.28 3.57
C SER A 301 -8.74 21.62 3.51
N THR A 302 -8.03 22.72 3.27
CA THR A 302 -8.57 24.08 3.32
C THR A 302 -8.92 24.67 1.96
N LEU A 303 -8.28 24.20 0.89
CA LEU A 303 -8.54 24.69 -0.46
C LEU A 303 -9.56 23.83 -1.22
N THR A 304 -10.17 24.42 -2.25
CA THR A 304 -10.95 23.66 -3.22
C THR A 304 -10.06 22.69 -3.99
N LEU A 305 -10.65 21.63 -4.54
CA LEU A 305 -9.95 20.59 -5.29
C LEU A 305 -9.05 21.18 -6.40
N SER A 306 -9.56 22.15 -7.15
CA SER A 306 -8.81 22.80 -8.25
C SER A 306 -7.62 23.59 -7.72
N LYS A 307 -7.83 24.42 -6.68
CA LYS A 307 -6.77 25.24 -6.07
C LYS A 307 -5.67 24.38 -5.46
N ALA A 308 -6.03 23.33 -4.72
CA ALA A 308 -5.07 22.41 -4.10
C ALA A 308 -4.20 21.70 -5.16
N ARG A 309 -4.81 21.24 -6.27
CA ARG A 309 -4.08 20.63 -7.40
C ARG A 309 -3.13 21.63 -8.09
N THR A 310 -3.56 22.88 -8.23
CA THR A 310 -2.74 23.95 -8.81
C THR A 310 -1.53 24.23 -7.93
N LEU A 311 -1.72 24.36 -6.61
CA LEU A 311 -0.65 24.63 -5.67
C LEU A 311 0.39 23.49 -5.64
N PHE A 312 -0.08 22.24 -5.61
CA PHE A 312 0.83 21.08 -5.69
C PHE A 312 1.68 21.11 -6.96
N LYS A 313 1.05 21.36 -8.13
CA LYS A 313 1.76 21.41 -9.41
C LYS A 313 2.79 22.54 -9.44
N HIS A 314 2.44 23.69 -8.92
CA HIS A 314 3.36 24.83 -8.83
C HIS A 314 4.56 24.51 -7.92
N LYS A 315 4.30 24.00 -6.72
CA LYS A 315 5.33 23.67 -5.73
C LYS A 315 6.40 22.69 -6.26
N TYR A 316 5.97 21.73 -7.09
CA TYR A 316 6.88 20.73 -7.68
C TYR A 316 7.20 21.01 -9.17
N GLN A 317 7.03 22.25 -9.63
CA GLN A 317 7.35 22.68 -10.99
C GLN A 317 6.71 21.80 -12.08
N MET A 318 5.45 21.44 -11.89
CA MET A 318 4.71 20.52 -12.78
C MET A 318 3.62 21.24 -13.59
N THR A 319 3.77 22.51 -13.85
CA THR A 319 2.83 23.23 -14.71
C THR A 319 2.90 22.74 -16.15
N GLU A 320 1.85 22.97 -16.93
CA GLU A 320 1.74 22.36 -18.26
C GLU A 320 2.86 22.76 -19.22
N LYS A 321 3.41 23.97 -19.09
CA LYS A 321 4.56 24.42 -19.90
C LYS A 321 5.84 23.61 -19.63
N VAL A 322 6.10 23.26 -18.38
CA VAL A 322 7.24 22.39 -18.02
C VAL A 322 7.09 20.98 -18.60
N LYS A 323 5.85 20.47 -18.75
CA LYS A 323 5.58 19.15 -19.35
C LYS A 323 5.94 19.06 -20.84
N MET A 324 5.73 20.11 -21.62
CA MET A 324 6.05 20.08 -23.05
C MET A 324 7.56 19.97 -23.29
N ASN A 325 8.36 20.49 -22.38
CA ASN A 325 9.80 20.58 -22.52
C ASN A 325 10.55 19.26 -22.23
N PHE A 326 10.00 18.36 -21.39
CA PHE A 326 10.62 17.06 -21.10
C PHE A 326 10.41 15.98 -22.18
N LYS A 327 9.54 16.22 -23.15
CA LYS A 327 9.27 15.23 -24.21
C LYS A 327 10.17 15.31 -25.45
N ASN A 328 10.92 16.39 -25.63
CA ASN A 328 11.75 16.59 -26.82
C ASN A 328 13.19 16.96 -26.44
N ASP A 329 14.00 15.97 -26.12
CA ASP A 329 15.42 16.12 -25.73
C ASP A 329 16.36 16.68 -26.82
N GLN A 330 15.88 17.03 -28.03
CA GLN A 330 16.76 17.39 -29.15
C GLN A 330 16.58 18.78 -29.76
N ALA A 331 15.69 19.62 -29.28
CA ALA A 331 15.43 20.92 -29.90
C ALA A 331 15.22 22.06 -28.90
N PHE A 332 16.12 22.22 -27.94
CA PHE A 332 16.05 23.37 -27.02
C PHE A 332 16.79 24.56 -27.59
N SER A 333 16.09 25.40 -28.34
CA SER A 333 16.53 26.78 -28.51
C SER A 333 16.18 27.58 -27.26
N ASN A 334 17.11 28.41 -26.76
CA ASN A 334 16.92 29.26 -25.56
C ASN A 334 15.67 30.16 -25.61
N SER A 335 15.08 30.35 -26.79
CA SER A 335 13.89 31.16 -27.00
C SER A 335 12.58 30.58 -26.47
N LEU A 336 12.50 29.26 -26.23
CA LEU A 336 11.31 28.59 -25.70
C LEU A 336 11.11 28.77 -24.19
N TRP A 337 12.11 29.27 -23.50
CA TRP A 337 12.13 29.49 -22.05
C TRP A 337 11.92 30.94 -21.65
N GLN A 338 11.54 31.80 -22.58
CA GLN A 338 11.32 33.21 -22.30
C GLN A 338 9.84 33.47 -21.97
N CYS A 339 9.61 34.22 -20.92
CA CYS A 339 8.29 34.75 -20.59
C CYS A 339 7.82 35.66 -21.72
N LYS A 340 6.62 35.43 -22.23
CA LYS A 340 6.04 36.26 -23.31
C LYS A 340 5.85 37.74 -22.91
N GLU A 341 5.67 37.98 -21.59
CA GLU A 341 5.40 39.33 -21.08
C GLU A 341 6.65 40.16 -20.84
N CYS A 342 7.75 39.56 -20.39
CA CYS A 342 8.94 40.32 -20.00
C CYS A 342 10.25 39.81 -20.62
N LEU A 343 10.20 38.73 -21.40
CA LEU A 343 11.33 38.12 -22.12
C LEU A 343 12.41 37.50 -21.19
N ASN A 344 12.21 37.52 -19.87
CA ASN A 344 13.09 36.84 -18.94
C ASN A 344 12.86 35.31 -18.98
N GLN A 345 13.77 34.55 -18.37
CA GLN A 345 13.62 33.09 -18.29
C GLN A 345 12.32 32.74 -17.58
N ASP A 346 11.49 31.93 -18.24
CA ASP A 346 10.14 31.54 -17.75
C ASP A 346 10.25 30.34 -16.81
N THR A 347 10.53 30.60 -15.54
CA THR A 347 10.58 29.60 -14.46
C THR A 347 9.36 29.73 -13.56
N GLU A 348 9.08 28.72 -12.76
CA GLU A 348 8.01 28.78 -11.75
C GLU A 348 8.22 29.93 -10.76
N SER A 349 9.47 30.16 -10.34
CA SER A 349 9.82 31.30 -9.48
C SER A 349 9.60 32.63 -10.20
N HIS A 350 9.89 32.69 -11.51
CA HIS A 350 9.65 33.89 -12.30
C HIS A 350 8.18 34.26 -12.36
N LEU A 351 7.26 33.31 -12.40
CA LEU A 351 5.81 33.59 -12.39
C LEU A 351 5.41 34.46 -11.21
N LEU A 352 6.02 34.26 -10.04
CA LEU A 352 5.69 35.03 -8.84
C LEU A 352 6.15 36.47 -8.88
N TRP A 353 7.19 36.77 -9.70
CA TRP A 353 7.84 38.06 -9.71
C TRP A 353 7.84 38.74 -11.09
N CYS A 354 7.18 38.16 -12.08
CA CYS A 354 7.13 38.69 -13.43
C CYS A 354 6.51 40.09 -13.45
N PRO A 355 7.19 41.11 -14.01
CA PRO A 355 6.64 42.47 -14.13
C PRO A 355 5.36 42.52 -14.97
N GLY A 356 5.24 41.66 -15.99
CA GLY A 356 4.04 41.59 -16.83
C GLY A 356 2.76 41.14 -16.12
N TYR A 357 2.87 40.53 -14.93
CA TYR A 357 1.73 40.11 -14.13
C TYR A 357 1.53 40.97 -12.86
N LEU A 358 2.17 42.11 -12.79
CA LEU A 358 2.10 43.01 -11.62
C LEU A 358 0.65 43.33 -11.23
N ASN A 359 -0.18 43.67 -12.19
CA ASN A 359 -1.59 44.03 -11.97
C ASN A 359 -2.42 42.91 -11.37
N LEU A 360 -2.02 41.64 -11.57
CA LEU A 360 -2.75 40.47 -11.02
C LEU A 360 -2.45 40.22 -9.54
N ARG A 361 -1.40 40.86 -8.99
CA ARG A 361 -0.93 40.61 -7.62
C ARG A 361 -1.00 41.83 -6.70
N GLU A 362 -1.40 42.99 -7.20
CA GLU A 362 -1.41 44.25 -6.41
C GLU A 362 -2.19 44.15 -5.11
N ASP A 363 -3.30 43.36 -5.09
CA ASP A 363 -4.16 43.21 -3.94
C ASP A 363 -4.04 41.82 -3.28
N LEU A 364 -3.04 41.00 -3.61
CA LEU A 364 -2.94 39.60 -3.15
C LEU A 364 -1.72 39.40 -2.23
N ASP A 365 -1.93 38.71 -1.13
CA ASP A 365 -0.85 38.19 -0.28
C ASP A 365 -0.37 36.83 -0.79
N LEU A 366 0.72 36.83 -1.56
CA LEU A 366 1.27 35.60 -2.12
C LEU A 366 1.86 34.63 -1.08
N ASN A 367 1.94 35.01 0.21
CA ASN A 367 2.25 34.09 1.30
C ASN A 367 1.00 33.32 1.74
N ASN A 368 -0.20 33.79 1.37
CA ASN A 368 -1.45 33.09 1.60
C ASN A 368 -1.71 32.11 0.45
N ASN A 369 -1.92 30.84 0.77
CA ASN A 369 -2.14 29.78 -0.20
C ASN A 369 -3.35 30.02 -1.11
N GLU A 370 -4.41 30.66 -0.61
CA GLU A 370 -5.62 30.95 -1.38
C GLU A 370 -5.38 32.02 -2.43
N ASP A 371 -4.71 33.11 -2.02
CA ASP A 371 -4.34 34.22 -2.90
C ASP A 371 -3.32 33.79 -3.94
N LEU A 372 -2.30 33.03 -3.54
CA LEU A 372 -1.33 32.43 -4.43
C LEU A 372 -2.00 31.55 -5.50
N CYS A 373 -2.92 30.68 -5.11
CA CYS A 373 -3.65 29.84 -6.06
C CYS A 373 -4.51 30.66 -7.02
N SER A 374 -5.17 31.72 -6.53
CA SER A 374 -6.00 32.61 -7.34
C SER A 374 -5.15 33.33 -8.37
N TYR A 375 -3.99 33.84 -7.97
CA TYR A 375 -2.99 34.44 -8.82
C TYR A 375 -2.48 33.48 -9.91
N LEU A 376 -2.04 32.28 -9.54
CA LEU A 376 -1.57 31.28 -10.49
C LEU A 376 -2.65 30.86 -11.49
N GLN A 377 -3.89 30.68 -11.06
CA GLN A 377 -5.00 30.37 -11.96
C GLN A 377 -5.29 31.50 -12.95
N ALA A 378 -5.19 32.76 -12.52
CA ALA A 378 -5.34 33.93 -13.39
C ALA A 378 -4.26 33.94 -14.48
N ILE A 379 -2.98 33.75 -14.11
CA ILE A 379 -1.85 33.66 -15.07
C ILE A 379 -2.08 32.54 -16.08
N PHE A 380 -2.42 31.32 -15.60
CA PHE A 380 -2.63 30.20 -16.51
C PHE A 380 -3.80 30.43 -17.46
N THR A 381 -4.86 31.10 -16.99
CA THR A 381 -6.00 31.47 -17.84
C THR A 381 -5.59 32.46 -18.92
N LEU A 382 -4.77 33.47 -18.59
CA LEU A 382 -4.26 34.42 -19.57
C LEU A 382 -3.38 33.72 -20.61
N ARG A 383 -2.41 32.91 -20.17
CA ARG A 383 -1.51 32.17 -21.05
C ARG A 383 -2.21 31.19 -22.01
N CYS A 384 -3.33 30.61 -21.60
CA CYS A 384 -4.16 29.72 -22.44
C CYS A 384 -4.97 30.49 -23.48
N LYS A 385 -5.26 31.80 -23.26
CA LYS A 385 -5.97 32.63 -24.24
C LYS A 385 -5.05 33.08 -25.38
N ASP A 386 -3.78 33.27 -25.07
CA ASP A 386 -2.78 33.73 -26.05
C ASP A 386 -2.30 32.61 -27.00
N ASP A 387 -2.58 31.36 -26.68
CA ASP A 387 -2.22 30.22 -27.51
C ASP A 387 -3.36 29.76 -28.47
N LYS A 388 -4.50 30.50 -28.52
CA LYS A 388 -5.60 30.35 -29.48
C LYS A 388 -5.60 31.47 -30.52
#